data_3cfb3bec1c3da5997caa4fca60a918ca
#
_entry.id   3cfb3bec1c3da5997caa4fca60a918ca
#
_cell.length_a   1.000
_cell.length_b   1.000
_cell.length_c   1.000
_cell.angle_alpha   90.00
_cell.angle_beta   90.00
_cell.angle_gamma   90.00
#
_symmetry.space_group_name_H-M   'P 1'
#
loop_
_entity.id
_entity.type
_entity.pdbx_description
1 polymer ?
#
loop_
_entity_poly.entity_id
_entity_poly.type
_entity_poly.pdbx_seq_one_letter_code
_entity_poly.pdbx_strand_id
1 'polypeptide(L)'
;MKEGSIVFAREPLISYTGPLGFVQILETPILNLLGFATLVATNASRMAKAIYPKKCVEFGIRRAQGPDGGFSASSYAFLGGFEGTSNMKASQIYNLPCMGTMSHAFITSFASLDEIDEFEINNIPIKKRSLEIRKNMNF
;
A
#
# COMPACT_ATOMS: atom_id res chain seq x y z
N MET A 1 18.42 10.24 -13.84
CA MET A 1 18.74 8.90 -13.27
C MET A 1 17.61 7.92 -13.53
N LYS A 2 17.85 6.61 -13.40
CA LYS A 2 16.78 5.60 -13.55
C LYS A 2 15.94 5.53 -12.26
N GLU A 3 14.65 5.27 -12.40
CA GLU A 3 13.77 5.01 -11.24
C GLU A 3 14.28 3.81 -10.42
N GLY A 4 14.13 3.88 -9.11
CA GLY A 4 14.65 2.87 -8.18
C GLY A 4 16.15 2.96 -7.87
N SER A 5 16.90 3.88 -8.49
CA SER A 5 18.31 4.10 -8.15
C SER A 5 18.46 4.77 -6.78
N ILE A 6 19.46 4.34 -6.03
CA ILE A 6 19.87 5.04 -4.80
C ILE A 6 20.61 6.32 -5.22
N VAL A 7 20.24 7.43 -4.61
CA VAL A 7 20.81 8.76 -4.90
C VAL A 7 21.23 9.45 -3.61
N PHE A 8 22.20 10.34 -3.72
CA PHE A 8 22.74 11.11 -2.61
C PHE A 8 22.50 12.60 -2.81
N ALA A 9 22.64 13.35 -1.73
CA ALA A 9 22.51 14.80 -1.79
C ALA A 9 23.50 15.41 -2.81
N ARG A 10 23.00 16.43 -3.54
CA ARG A 10 23.72 17.16 -4.60
C ARG A 10 23.96 16.39 -5.90
N GLU A 11 23.42 15.20 -6.06
CA GLU A 11 23.42 14.53 -7.35
C GLU A 11 22.27 15.03 -8.24
N PRO A 12 22.50 15.37 -9.51
CA PRO A 12 21.45 15.78 -10.42
C PRO A 12 20.58 14.56 -10.79
N LEU A 13 19.30 14.58 -10.43
CA LEU A 13 18.35 13.50 -10.68
C LEU A 13 17.78 13.57 -12.09
N ILE A 14 17.35 14.77 -12.49
CA ILE A 14 16.77 15.09 -13.79
C ILE A 14 17.38 16.39 -14.30
N SER A 15 17.62 16.47 -15.61
CA SER A 15 17.90 17.71 -16.31
C SER A 15 16.89 17.90 -17.43
N TYR A 16 16.39 19.10 -17.60
CA TYR A 16 15.52 19.45 -18.70
C TYR A 16 15.94 20.80 -19.28
N THR A 17 15.86 20.92 -20.60
CA THR A 17 16.28 22.09 -21.34
C THR A 17 15.15 22.56 -22.24
N GLY A 18 14.90 23.87 -22.27
CA GLY A 18 13.83 24.44 -23.06
C GLY A 18 13.75 25.96 -22.93
N PRO A 19 12.76 26.63 -23.55
CA PRO A 19 12.50 28.03 -23.33
C PRO A 19 12.26 28.34 -21.84
N LEU A 20 12.81 29.47 -21.37
CA LEU A 20 12.85 29.83 -19.95
C LEU A 20 11.48 29.72 -19.27
N GLY A 21 10.41 30.22 -19.89
CA GLY A 21 9.07 30.18 -19.32
C GLY A 21 8.56 28.76 -19.04
N PHE A 22 8.80 27.81 -19.95
CA PHE A 22 8.41 26.42 -19.74
C PHE A 22 9.23 25.74 -18.65
N VAL A 23 10.53 26.00 -18.64
CA VAL A 23 11.43 25.45 -17.60
C VAL A 23 11.01 25.92 -16.22
N GLN A 24 10.67 27.18 -16.07
CA GLN A 24 10.21 27.76 -14.78
C GLN A 24 8.87 27.17 -14.31
N ILE A 25 7.92 26.96 -15.21
CA ILE A 25 6.61 26.39 -14.86
C ILE A 25 6.76 24.92 -14.41
N LEU A 26 7.67 24.17 -14.99
CA LEU A 26 7.86 22.75 -14.69
C LEU A 26 8.56 22.48 -13.35
N GLU A 27 9.27 23.45 -12.77
CA GLU A 27 10.02 23.26 -11.52
C GLU A 27 9.16 22.69 -10.41
N THR A 28 8.10 23.39 -10.04
CA THR A 28 7.24 23.00 -8.90
C THR A 28 6.56 21.64 -9.08
N PRO A 29 5.90 21.32 -10.22
CA PRO A 29 5.31 20.01 -10.42
C PRO A 29 6.34 18.86 -10.38
N ILE A 30 7.49 19.05 -11.01
CA ILE A 30 8.54 18.04 -11.04
C ILE A 30 9.08 17.77 -9.63
N LEU A 31 9.40 18.82 -8.88
CA LEU A 31 9.87 18.67 -7.50
C LEU A 31 8.83 18.00 -6.59
N ASN A 32 7.56 18.36 -6.75
CA ASN A 32 6.48 17.74 -5.99
C ASN A 32 6.36 16.24 -6.27
N LEU A 33 6.30 15.84 -7.54
CA LEU A 33 6.18 14.44 -7.95
C LEU A 33 7.39 13.60 -7.51
N LEU A 34 8.60 14.10 -7.73
CA LEU A 34 9.82 13.39 -7.35
C LEU A 34 9.99 13.31 -5.82
N GLY A 35 9.73 14.41 -5.13
CA GLY A 35 9.91 14.49 -3.68
C GLY A 35 9.03 13.49 -2.95
N PHE A 36 7.75 13.45 -3.25
CA PHE A 36 6.80 12.53 -2.61
C PHE A 36 7.13 11.07 -2.92
N ALA A 37 7.34 10.75 -4.20
CA ALA A 37 7.70 9.40 -4.63
C ALA A 37 8.97 8.88 -3.96
N THR A 38 10.03 9.67 -3.97
CA THR A 38 11.31 9.33 -3.37
C THR A 38 11.21 9.15 -1.86
N LEU A 39 10.47 10.03 -1.18
CA LEU A 39 10.30 9.95 0.28
C LEU A 39 9.56 8.68 0.69
N VAL A 40 8.44 8.37 0.04
CA VAL A 40 7.64 7.17 0.35
C VAL A 40 8.45 5.91 0.06
N ALA A 41 9.07 5.80 -1.11
CA ALA A 41 9.86 4.63 -1.48
C ALA A 41 11.07 4.43 -0.54
N THR A 42 11.75 5.51 -0.16
CA THR A 42 12.88 5.45 0.79
C THR A 42 12.44 4.96 2.17
N ASN A 43 11.32 5.48 2.69
CA ASN A 43 10.79 5.03 3.98
C ASN A 43 10.34 3.57 3.93
N ALA A 44 9.65 3.17 2.86
CA ALA A 44 9.26 1.78 2.64
C ALA A 44 10.47 0.84 2.60
N SER A 45 11.53 1.22 1.88
CA SER A 45 12.78 0.45 1.81
C SER A 45 13.44 0.26 3.18
N ARG A 46 13.46 1.31 4.01
CA ARG A 46 13.99 1.22 5.39
C ARG A 46 13.15 0.27 6.24
N MET A 47 11.82 0.33 6.15
CA MET A 47 10.90 -0.54 6.88
C MET A 47 11.06 -1.99 6.43
N ALA A 48 11.04 -2.26 5.12
CA ALA A 48 11.21 -3.59 4.57
C ALA A 48 12.55 -4.22 4.98
N LYS A 49 13.63 -3.44 4.94
CA LYS A 49 14.95 -3.90 5.39
C LYS A 49 14.98 -4.22 6.89
N ALA A 50 14.33 -3.39 7.71
CA ALA A 50 14.34 -3.57 9.17
C ALA A 50 13.62 -4.84 9.63
N ILE A 51 12.60 -5.30 8.89
CA ILE A 51 11.81 -6.48 9.27
C ILE A 51 12.20 -7.75 8.53
N TYR A 52 13.15 -7.66 7.59
CA TYR A 52 13.58 -8.83 6.82
C TYR A 52 13.93 -10.01 7.74
N PRO A 53 13.51 -11.25 7.47
CA PRO A 53 12.84 -11.76 6.24
C PRO A 53 11.30 -11.69 6.27
N LYS A 54 10.68 -10.94 7.18
CA LYS A 54 9.23 -10.80 7.24
C LYS A 54 8.72 -9.88 6.12
N LYS A 55 7.44 -10.06 5.76
CA LYS A 55 6.78 -9.31 4.70
C LYS A 55 6.18 -8.00 5.19
N CYS A 56 6.32 -6.94 4.41
CA CYS A 56 5.65 -5.65 4.60
C CYS A 56 4.46 -5.51 3.66
N VAL A 57 3.32 -5.07 4.18
CA VAL A 57 2.13 -4.76 3.40
C VAL A 57 1.66 -3.35 3.71
N GLU A 58 1.29 -2.58 2.68
CA GLU A 58 0.82 -1.22 2.81
C GLU A 58 -0.67 -1.19 3.19
N PHE A 59 -1.02 -0.55 4.32
CA PHE A 59 -2.37 -0.39 4.86
C PHE A 59 -2.68 1.07 5.25
N GLY A 60 -1.99 2.03 4.65
CA GLY A 60 -1.97 3.43 5.11
C GLY A 60 -2.98 4.37 4.47
N ILE A 61 -3.83 3.94 3.54
CA ILE A 61 -4.70 4.82 2.76
C ILE A 61 -5.55 5.76 3.61
N ARG A 62 -6.09 5.31 4.74
CA ARG A 62 -6.92 6.12 5.63
C ARG A 62 -6.17 7.28 6.33
N ARG A 63 -4.84 7.27 6.26
CA ARG A 63 -3.96 8.28 6.88
C ARG A 63 -3.10 9.03 5.87
N ALA A 64 -3.34 8.81 4.58
CA ALA A 64 -2.61 9.46 3.50
C ALA A 64 -3.11 10.90 3.25
N GLN A 65 -2.35 11.66 2.50
CA GLN A 65 -2.70 13.02 2.07
C GLN A 65 -3.70 12.96 0.91
N GLY A 66 -4.95 12.74 1.25
CA GLY A 66 -6.04 12.56 0.30
C GLY A 66 -6.00 11.24 -0.47
N PRO A 67 -7.07 10.94 -1.24
CA PRO A 67 -7.18 9.70 -2.00
C PRO A 67 -6.04 9.50 -3.02
N ASP A 68 -5.64 10.58 -3.69
CA ASP A 68 -4.58 10.54 -4.71
C ASP A 68 -3.21 10.26 -4.08
N GLY A 69 -2.93 10.90 -2.94
CA GLY A 69 -1.71 10.61 -2.16
C GLY A 69 -1.67 9.16 -1.69
N GLY A 70 -2.79 8.62 -1.20
CA GLY A 70 -2.90 7.22 -0.80
C GLY A 70 -2.72 6.26 -1.97
N PHE A 71 -3.29 6.59 -3.12
CA PHE A 71 -3.15 5.80 -4.34
C PHE A 71 -1.69 5.75 -4.83
N SER A 72 -1.04 6.89 -4.93
CA SER A 72 0.36 7.00 -5.34
C SER A 72 1.31 6.35 -4.33
N ALA A 73 1.07 6.55 -3.02
CA ALA A 73 1.88 5.96 -1.96
C ALA A 73 1.89 4.42 -2.02
N SER A 74 0.78 3.78 -2.40
CA SER A 74 0.73 2.32 -2.54
C SER A 74 1.72 1.80 -3.58
N SER A 75 1.87 2.48 -4.72
CA SER A 75 2.84 2.11 -5.76
C SER A 75 4.28 2.39 -5.31
N TYR A 76 4.52 3.53 -4.68
CA TYR A 76 5.87 3.88 -4.20
C TYR A 76 6.33 3.00 -3.04
N ALA A 77 5.42 2.57 -2.16
CA ALA A 77 5.74 1.61 -1.11
C ALA A 77 6.15 0.25 -1.70
N PHE A 78 5.48 -0.19 -2.75
CA PHE A 78 5.84 -1.42 -3.47
C PHE A 78 7.23 -1.33 -4.11
N LEU A 79 7.55 -0.20 -4.76
CA LEU A 79 8.90 0.07 -5.27
C LEU A 79 9.96 0.04 -4.15
N GLY A 80 9.59 0.48 -2.95
CA GLY A 80 10.45 0.45 -1.77
C GLY A 80 10.62 -0.93 -1.12
N GLY A 81 9.97 -1.99 -1.66
CA GLY A 81 10.14 -3.36 -1.18
C GLY A 81 8.97 -3.88 -0.32
N PHE A 82 7.83 -3.20 -0.30
CA PHE A 82 6.60 -3.77 0.24
C PHE A 82 6.05 -4.82 -0.74
N GLU A 83 5.44 -5.87 -0.21
CA GLU A 83 5.01 -7.01 -1.03
C GLU A 83 3.54 -6.94 -1.47
N GLY A 84 2.80 -5.94 -1.04
CA GLY A 84 1.41 -5.75 -1.41
C GLY A 84 0.76 -4.55 -0.74
N THR A 85 -0.50 -4.32 -1.08
CA THR A 85 -1.31 -3.22 -0.55
C THR A 85 -2.74 -3.66 -0.28
N SER A 86 -3.40 -3.00 0.67
CA SER A 86 -4.84 -3.12 0.88
C SER A 86 -5.66 -2.18 -0.03
N ASN A 87 -5.00 -1.33 -0.81
CA ASN A 87 -5.63 -0.43 -1.75
C ASN A 87 -6.03 -1.17 -3.03
N MET A 88 -7.26 -1.63 -3.11
CA MET A 88 -7.77 -2.40 -4.24
C MET A 88 -7.64 -1.67 -5.58
N LYS A 89 -7.85 -0.34 -5.61
CA LYS A 89 -7.70 0.45 -6.84
C LYS A 89 -6.25 0.50 -7.29
N ALA A 90 -5.30 0.70 -6.39
CA ALA A 90 -3.88 0.68 -6.71
C ALA A 90 -3.43 -0.72 -7.16
N SER A 91 -3.90 -1.78 -6.48
CA SER A 91 -3.68 -3.17 -6.88
C SER A 91 -4.13 -3.41 -8.32
N GLN A 92 -5.32 -2.99 -8.68
CA GLN A 92 -5.87 -3.18 -10.03
C GLN A 92 -5.09 -2.41 -11.11
N ILE A 93 -4.76 -1.14 -10.86
CA ILE A 93 -4.13 -0.28 -11.87
C ILE A 93 -2.63 -0.58 -12.03
N TYR A 94 -1.93 -0.81 -10.93
CA TYR A 94 -0.49 -1.08 -10.94
C TYR A 94 -0.13 -2.56 -10.90
N ASN A 95 -1.13 -3.45 -10.96
CA ASN A 95 -0.95 -4.91 -10.88
C ASN A 95 -0.14 -5.34 -9.64
N LEU A 96 -0.48 -4.77 -8.48
CA LEU A 96 0.15 -5.08 -7.20
C LEU A 96 -0.61 -6.20 -6.49
N PRO A 97 0.07 -7.07 -5.70
CA PRO A 97 -0.61 -8.03 -4.85
C PRO A 97 -1.57 -7.34 -3.88
N CYS A 98 -2.85 -7.73 -3.92
CA CYS A 98 -3.86 -7.22 -3.01
C CYS A 98 -3.91 -8.08 -1.75
N MET A 99 -3.79 -7.45 -0.60
CA MET A 99 -3.86 -8.11 0.70
C MET A 99 -4.80 -7.33 1.62
N GLY A 100 -5.56 -8.05 2.43
CA GLY A 100 -6.51 -7.42 3.32
C GLY A 100 -6.67 -8.20 4.62
N THR A 101 -7.39 -7.58 5.55
CA THR A 101 -7.81 -8.18 6.81
C THR A 101 -9.27 -7.85 7.05
N MET A 102 -9.93 -8.63 7.90
CA MET A 102 -11.25 -8.24 8.40
C MET A 102 -11.10 -7.12 9.43
N SER A 103 -11.87 -6.04 9.26
CA SER A 103 -11.88 -4.93 10.22
C SER A 103 -12.64 -5.30 11.49
N HIS A 104 -12.28 -4.69 12.62
CA HIS A 104 -13.05 -4.83 13.85
C HIS A 104 -14.52 -4.43 13.66
N ALA A 105 -14.77 -3.36 12.91
CA ALA A 105 -16.14 -2.90 12.61
C ALA A 105 -16.96 -3.96 11.89
N PHE A 106 -16.36 -4.72 10.96
CA PHE A 106 -17.02 -5.84 10.30
C PHE A 106 -17.38 -6.95 11.30
N ILE A 107 -16.41 -7.35 12.15
CA ILE A 107 -16.63 -8.41 13.14
C ILE A 107 -17.71 -8.00 14.16
N THR A 108 -17.68 -6.76 14.64
CA THR A 108 -18.62 -6.26 15.64
C THR A 108 -19.98 -5.83 15.07
N SER A 109 -20.16 -5.88 13.75
CA SER A 109 -21.47 -5.64 13.13
C SER A 109 -22.46 -6.79 13.33
N PHE A 110 -21.95 -7.97 13.69
CA PHE A 110 -22.77 -9.14 14.00
C PHE A 110 -23.01 -9.22 15.52
N ALA A 111 -24.28 -9.33 15.96
CA ALA A 111 -24.61 -9.47 17.36
C ALA A 111 -24.32 -10.89 17.90
N SER A 112 -24.43 -11.91 17.02
CA SER A 112 -24.16 -13.31 17.37
C SER A 112 -23.60 -14.10 16.17
N LEU A 113 -23.09 -15.30 16.45
CA LEU A 113 -22.65 -16.22 15.40
C LEU A 113 -23.82 -16.72 14.52
N ASP A 114 -25.05 -16.61 14.97
CA ASP A 114 -26.22 -17.08 14.23
C ASP A 114 -26.55 -16.16 13.06
N GLU A 115 -26.16 -14.88 13.13
CA GLU A 115 -26.33 -13.92 12.05
C GLU A 115 -25.40 -14.17 10.86
N ILE A 116 -24.38 -15.01 11.00
CA ILE A 116 -23.42 -15.33 9.91
C ILE A 116 -23.69 -16.67 9.23
N ASP A 117 -24.83 -17.31 9.52
CA ASP A 117 -25.17 -18.62 8.92
C ASP A 117 -25.33 -18.58 7.39
N GLU A 118 -25.71 -17.43 6.83
CA GLU A 118 -25.94 -17.24 5.39
C GLU A 118 -24.68 -16.81 4.62
N PHE A 119 -23.56 -16.55 5.33
CA PHE A 119 -22.34 -16.09 4.67
C PHE A 119 -21.42 -17.24 4.26
N GLU A 120 -21.15 -17.29 2.95
CA GLU A 120 -20.18 -18.23 2.38
C GLU A 120 -19.05 -17.48 1.67
N ILE A 121 -17.81 -17.98 1.82
CA ILE A 121 -16.67 -17.56 1.02
C ILE A 121 -16.16 -18.77 0.25
N ASN A 122 -16.15 -18.67 -1.07
CA ASN A 122 -15.76 -19.77 -1.97
C ASN A 122 -16.53 -21.08 -1.68
N ASN A 123 -17.85 -20.98 -1.47
CA ASN A 123 -18.75 -22.09 -1.12
C ASN A 123 -18.41 -22.77 0.23
N ILE A 124 -17.72 -22.09 1.10
CA ILE A 124 -17.42 -22.56 2.46
C ILE A 124 -18.22 -21.71 3.45
N PRO A 125 -19.14 -22.30 4.24
CA PRO A 125 -19.86 -21.58 5.28
C PRO A 125 -18.90 -21.04 6.34
N ILE A 126 -18.89 -19.73 6.52
CA ILE A 126 -17.94 -19.04 7.42
C ILE A 126 -18.09 -19.53 8.87
N LYS A 127 -19.33 -19.67 9.34
CA LYS A 127 -19.61 -20.16 10.71
C LYS A 127 -18.99 -21.53 10.94
N LYS A 128 -19.23 -22.49 10.07
CA LYS A 128 -18.68 -23.84 10.17
C LYS A 128 -17.15 -23.81 10.23
N ARG A 129 -16.53 -23.05 9.31
CA ARG A 129 -15.07 -22.93 9.25
C ARG A 129 -14.48 -22.26 10.50
N SER A 130 -15.13 -21.24 11.00
CA SER A 130 -14.70 -20.55 12.24
C SER A 130 -14.76 -21.46 13.47
N LEU A 131 -15.82 -22.26 13.60
CA LEU A 131 -15.95 -23.23 14.69
C LEU A 131 -14.92 -24.36 14.61
N GLU A 132 -14.59 -24.85 13.41
CA GLU A 132 -13.51 -25.83 13.20
C GLU A 132 -12.16 -25.28 13.63
N ILE A 133 -11.82 -24.06 13.20
CA ILE A 133 -10.58 -23.39 13.59
C ILE A 133 -10.50 -23.21 15.08
N ARG A 134 -11.59 -22.74 15.72
CA ARG A 134 -11.64 -22.56 17.17
C ARG A 134 -11.39 -23.86 17.94
N LYS A 135 -12.00 -24.97 17.53
CA LYS A 135 -11.75 -26.29 18.12
C LYS A 135 -10.30 -26.72 18.00
N ASN A 136 -9.67 -26.49 16.83
CA ASN A 136 -8.28 -26.86 16.57
C ASN A 136 -7.28 -26.00 17.36
N MET A 137 -7.67 -24.81 17.77
CA MET A 137 -6.85 -23.88 18.56
C MET A 137 -7.06 -24.01 20.07
N ASN A 138 -7.92 -24.92 20.55
CA ASN A 138 -8.24 -25.14 21.95
C ASN A 138 -8.81 -23.87 22.68
N PHE A 139 -9.60 -23.05 21.97
CA PHE A 139 -10.35 -21.93 22.54
C PHE A 139 -11.82 -22.26 22.80
#